data_1418e996d3d6832f66295f6c33cc5428
#
_entry.id   1418e996d3d6832f66295f6c33cc5428
#
_cell.length_a   1.000
_cell.length_b   1.000
_cell.length_c   1.000
_cell.angle_alpha   90.00
_cell.angle_beta   90.00
_cell.angle_gamma   90.00
#
_symmetry.space_group_name_H-M   'P 1'
#
loop_
_entity.id
_entity.type
_entity.pdbx_description
1 polymer ?
#
loop_
_entity_poly.entity_id
_entity_poly.type
_entity_poly.pdbx_seq_one_letter_code
_entity_poly.pdbx_strand_id
1 'polypeptide(L)'
;MTTLEEALEGSTPLAQKVRAAGPYRSAVQLIAQMRAMLPTLTDEEKVATLNAHPRIGDDPQRLSTRSLKEQGAGQHPELARLNDEYERRFGFRFVVFVNRRPKSDLVKVLQARLRRSREEELQEGLRAIVAIAEERLRS
;
A
#
# COMPACT_ATOMS: atom_id res chain seq x y z
N MET A 1 -17.85 1.30 -10.14
CA MET A 1 -17.73 1.35 -8.67
C MET A 1 -16.51 0.55 -8.24
N THR A 2 -15.70 1.10 -7.38
CA THR A 2 -14.48 0.43 -6.89
C THR A 2 -14.84 -0.68 -5.91
N THR A 3 -14.35 -1.89 -6.16
CA THR A 3 -14.55 -3.02 -5.26
C THR A 3 -13.52 -2.99 -4.12
N LEU A 4 -13.79 -3.75 -3.06
CA LEU A 4 -12.84 -3.92 -1.96
C LEU A 4 -11.50 -4.45 -2.45
N GLU A 5 -11.51 -5.44 -3.33
CA GLU A 5 -10.30 -6.04 -3.89
C GLU A 5 -9.52 -5.06 -4.75
N GLU A 6 -10.19 -4.23 -5.53
CA GLU A 6 -9.52 -3.17 -6.31
C GLU A 6 -8.87 -2.14 -5.39
N ALA A 7 -9.53 -1.81 -4.27
CA ALA A 7 -9.01 -0.85 -3.31
C ALA A 7 -7.75 -1.37 -2.61
N LEU A 8 -7.63 -2.68 -2.40
CA LEU A 8 -6.55 -3.31 -1.63
C LEU A 8 -5.59 -4.16 -2.48
N GLU A 9 -5.63 -4.01 -3.80
CA GLU A 9 -4.76 -4.75 -4.73
C GLU A 9 -4.94 -6.27 -4.67
N GLY A 10 -6.16 -6.73 -4.46
CA GLY A 10 -6.50 -8.13 -4.52
C GLY A 10 -7.14 -8.66 -3.25
N SER A 11 -7.28 -9.98 -3.21
CA SER A 11 -7.86 -10.68 -2.07
C SER A 11 -6.80 -10.92 -0.98
N THR A 12 -6.25 -9.85 -0.47
CA THR A 12 -5.21 -9.86 0.57
C THR A 12 -5.79 -10.35 1.91
N PRO A 13 -4.96 -10.71 2.90
CA PRO A 13 -5.45 -11.05 4.23
C PRO A 13 -6.33 -9.97 4.84
N LEU A 14 -5.99 -8.69 4.65
CA LEU A 14 -6.82 -7.59 5.12
C LEU A 14 -8.18 -7.59 4.42
N ALA A 15 -8.18 -7.74 3.09
CA ALA A 15 -9.42 -7.77 2.31
C ALA A 15 -10.33 -8.92 2.75
N GLN A 16 -9.76 -10.09 2.98
CA GLN A 16 -10.51 -11.27 3.42
C GLN A 16 -11.18 -11.04 4.78
N LYS A 17 -10.45 -10.49 5.74
CA LYS A 17 -10.99 -10.22 7.08
C LYS A 17 -12.08 -9.16 7.05
N VAL A 18 -11.87 -8.10 6.28
CA VAL A 18 -12.84 -7.01 6.16
C VAL A 18 -14.12 -7.53 5.50
N ARG A 19 -13.98 -8.32 4.43
CA ARG A 19 -15.14 -8.91 3.74
C ARG A 19 -15.93 -9.85 4.68
N ALA A 20 -15.23 -10.67 5.44
CA ALA A 20 -15.86 -11.62 6.36
C ALA A 20 -16.66 -10.91 7.46
N ALA A 21 -16.25 -9.73 7.87
CA ALA A 21 -16.92 -8.95 8.92
C ALA A 21 -18.06 -8.07 8.39
N GLY A 22 -18.23 -7.97 7.05
CA GLY A 22 -19.29 -7.19 6.44
C GLY A 22 -20.64 -7.87 6.46
N PRO A 23 -21.64 -7.30 5.74
CA PRO A 23 -21.54 -6.16 4.83
C PRO A 23 -21.47 -4.80 5.53
N TYR A 24 -21.16 -3.76 4.78
CA TYR A 24 -21.01 -2.39 5.28
C TYR A 24 -22.01 -1.46 4.60
N ARG A 25 -22.52 -0.48 5.36
CA ARG A 25 -23.53 0.45 4.87
C ARG A 25 -22.95 1.66 4.13
N SER A 26 -21.65 1.93 4.33
CA SER A 26 -21.01 3.09 3.74
C SER A 26 -19.50 2.88 3.61
N ALA A 27 -18.87 3.69 2.77
CA ALA A 27 -17.41 3.70 2.66
C ALA A 27 -16.76 4.08 3.98
N VAL A 28 -17.37 4.98 4.75
CA VAL A 28 -16.85 5.39 6.05
C VAL A 28 -16.75 4.19 7.00
N GLN A 29 -17.82 3.36 7.08
CA GLN A 29 -17.81 2.16 7.91
C GLN A 29 -16.78 1.15 7.43
N LEU A 30 -16.68 0.96 6.12
CA LEU A 30 -15.71 0.04 5.52
C LEU A 30 -14.27 0.44 5.87
N ILE A 31 -13.95 1.72 5.71
CA ILE A 31 -12.61 2.24 6.01
C ILE A 31 -12.30 2.14 7.50
N ALA A 32 -13.26 2.45 8.36
CA ALA A 32 -13.10 2.31 9.81
C ALA A 32 -12.80 0.85 10.17
N GLN A 33 -13.45 -0.10 9.51
CA GLN A 33 -13.21 -1.52 9.75
C GLN A 33 -11.82 -1.95 9.26
N MET A 34 -11.37 -1.40 8.12
CA MET A 34 -10.00 -1.66 7.66
C MET A 34 -8.98 -1.29 8.73
N ARG A 35 -9.12 -0.09 9.31
CA ARG A 35 -8.21 0.37 10.36
C ARG A 35 -8.31 -0.51 11.61
N ALA A 36 -9.51 -0.90 12.00
CA ALA A 36 -9.72 -1.74 13.16
C ALA A 36 -9.13 -3.14 12.99
N MET A 37 -9.07 -3.65 11.77
CA MET A 37 -8.54 -4.98 11.49
C MET A 37 -7.01 -5.04 11.44
N LEU A 38 -6.33 -3.91 11.23
CA LEU A 38 -4.86 -3.89 11.10
C LEU A 38 -4.16 -4.56 12.30
N PRO A 39 -4.51 -4.25 13.57
CA PRO A 39 -3.84 -4.88 14.71
C PRO A 39 -4.15 -6.38 14.85
N THR A 40 -5.19 -6.88 14.19
CA THR A 40 -5.58 -8.29 14.28
C THR A 40 -4.82 -9.18 13.30
N LEU A 41 -4.10 -8.57 12.34
CA LEU A 41 -3.31 -9.32 11.38
C LEU A 41 -2.05 -9.88 12.02
N THR A 42 -1.69 -11.13 11.67
CA THR A 42 -0.39 -11.68 12.04
C THR A 42 0.72 -10.95 11.26
N ASP A 43 1.97 -11.13 11.67
CA ASP A 43 3.10 -10.56 10.93
C ASP A 43 3.09 -11.02 9.46
N GLU A 44 2.86 -12.30 9.23
CA GLU A 44 2.78 -12.86 7.87
C GLU A 44 1.64 -12.24 7.06
N GLU A 45 0.48 -12.05 7.68
CA GLU A 45 -0.66 -11.43 7.03
C GLU A 45 -0.39 -9.97 6.68
N LYS A 46 0.28 -9.24 7.58
CA LYS A 46 0.69 -7.86 7.34
C LYS A 46 1.63 -7.77 6.13
N VAL A 47 2.64 -8.63 6.09
CA VAL A 47 3.60 -8.67 4.99
C VAL A 47 2.91 -9.02 3.67
N ALA A 48 2.02 -10.01 3.67
CA ALA A 48 1.28 -10.40 2.47
C ALA A 48 0.40 -9.26 1.96
N THR A 49 -0.21 -8.51 2.87
CA THR A 49 -1.04 -7.34 2.51
C THR A 49 -0.19 -6.25 1.85
N LEU A 50 0.99 -5.97 2.40
CA LEU A 50 1.92 -5.00 1.81
C LEU A 50 2.44 -5.45 0.45
N ASN A 51 2.82 -6.72 0.35
CA ASN A 51 3.45 -7.26 -0.86
C ASN A 51 2.49 -7.41 -2.05
N ALA A 52 1.20 -7.26 -1.83
CA ALA A 52 0.22 -7.23 -2.91
C ALA A 52 0.25 -5.91 -3.69
N HIS A 53 0.76 -4.85 -3.08
CA HIS A 53 0.89 -3.56 -3.76
C HIS A 53 2.15 -3.55 -4.64
N PRO A 54 2.09 -2.96 -5.85
CA PRO A 54 3.28 -2.87 -6.70
C PRO A 54 4.27 -1.87 -6.13
N ARG A 55 5.52 -2.01 -6.53
CA ARG A 55 6.58 -1.04 -6.17
C ARG A 55 6.29 0.31 -6.78
N ILE A 56 6.63 1.37 -6.07
CA ILE A 56 6.65 2.72 -6.63
C ILE A 56 7.73 2.77 -7.73
N GLY A 57 7.34 3.25 -8.92
CA GLY A 57 8.26 3.33 -10.06
C GLY A 57 8.48 2.01 -10.78
N ASP A 58 7.65 1.00 -10.53
CA ASP A 58 7.73 -0.28 -11.21
C ASP A 58 7.37 -0.14 -12.70
N ASP A 59 7.66 -1.20 -13.47
CA ASP A 59 7.31 -1.27 -14.88
C ASP A 59 5.80 -1.02 -15.03
N PRO A 60 5.38 -0.06 -15.88
CA PRO A 60 3.96 0.22 -16.07
C PRO A 60 3.12 -1.00 -16.44
N GLN A 61 3.70 -2.00 -17.11
CA GLN A 61 2.98 -3.23 -17.48
C GLN A 61 2.66 -4.12 -16.28
N ARG A 62 3.35 -3.92 -15.15
CA ARG A 62 3.15 -4.69 -13.92
C ARG A 62 2.20 -4.01 -12.95
N LEU A 63 1.86 -2.75 -13.20
CA LEU A 63 1.00 -1.99 -12.31
C LEU A 63 -0.46 -2.28 -12.61
N SER A 64 -1.29 -2.29 -11.56
CA SER A 64 -2.73 -2.27 -11.74
C SER A 64 -3.15 -0.96 -12.41
N THR A 65 -4.35 -0.93 -12.99
CA THR A 65 -4.88 0.31 -13.59
C THR A 65 -4.89 1.45 -12.58
N ARG A 66 -5.28 1.17 -11.34
CA ARG A 66 -5.32 2.19 -10.27
C ARG A 66 -3.92 2.66 -9.92
N SER A 67 -2.98 1.74 -9.73
CA SER A 67 -1.59 2.08 -9.40
C SER A 67 -0.93 2.88 -10.50
N LEU A 68 -1.14 2.49 -11.76
CA LEU A 68 -0.59 3.23 -12.90
C LEU A 68 -1.12 4.66 -12.94
N LYS A 69 -2.40 4.84 -12.72
CA LYS A 69 -3.03 6.17 -12.70
C LYS A 69 -2.47 7.05 -11.58
N GLU A 70 -2.25 6.45 -10.41
CA GLU A 70 -1.73 7.15 -9.23
C GLU A 70 -0.26 7.53 -9.36
N GLN A 71 0.56 6.65 -9.94
CA GLN A 71 2.01 6.81 -10.01
C GLN A 71 2.49 7.46 -11.31
N GLY A 72 1.73 7.32 -12.39
CA GLY A 72 2.18 7.68 -13.72
C GLY A 72 3.02 6.59 -14.36
N ALA A 73 3.34 6.74 -15.64
CA ALA A 73 3.98 5.70 -16.45
C ALA A 73 5.51 5.77 -16.47
N GLY A 74 6.11 6.80 -15.89
CA GLY A 74 7.57 6.98 -15.94
C GLY A 74 8.28 6.08 -14.93
N GLN A 75 9.40 5.48 -15.37
CA GLN A 75 10.27 4.72 -14.49
C GLN A 75 11.27 5.68 -13.82
N HIS A 76 11.74 5.31 -12.64
CA HIS A 76 12.72 6.11 -11.90
C HIS A 76 13.79 5.15 -11.34
N PRO A 77 15.01 5.13 -11.93
CA PRO A 77 16.03 4.15 -11.53
C PRO A 77 16.42 4.21 -10.06
N GLU A 78 16.46 5.40 -9.48
CA GLU A 78 16.80 5.55 -8.06
C GLU A 78 15.73 4.95 -7.16
N LEU A 79 14.46 5.09 -7.51
CA LEU A 79 13.37 4.44 -6.75
C LEU A 79 13.49 2.92 -6.82
N ALA A 80 13.85 2.36 -7.99
CA ALA A 80 14.05 0.93 -8.13
C ALA A 80 15.15 0.43 -7.20
N ARG A 81 16.28 1.13 -7.17
CA ARG A 81 17.40 0.79 -6.30
C ARG A 81 17.03 0.87 -4.81
N LEU A 82 16.35 1.93 -4.43
CA LEU A 82 15.93 2.13 -3.05
C LEU A 82 14.85 1.13 -2.62
N ASN A 83 13.96 0.75 -3.53
CA ASN A 83 12.99 -0.32 -3.26
C ASN A 83 13.69 -1.65 -2.96
N ASP A 84 14.73 -1.99 -3.73
CA ASP A 84 15.52 -3.20 -3.47
C ASP A 84 16.16 -3.15 -2.09
N GLU A 85 16.76 -2.02 -1.74
CA GLU A 85 17.40 -1.82 -0.44
C GLU A 85 16.39 -1.93 0.69
N TYR A 86 15.22 -1.32 0.53
CA TYR A 86 14.14 -1.35 1.51
C TYR A 86 13.67 -2.79 1.76
N GLU A 87 13.43 -3.53 0.68
CA GLU A 87 12.97 -4.93 0.79
C GLU A 87 14.00 -5.83 1.44
N ARG A 88 15.28 -5.62 1.15
CA ARG A 88 16.36 -6.39 1.82
C ARG A 88 16.45 -6.08 3.30
N ARG A 89 16.23 -4.81 3.67
CA ARG A 89 16.32 -4.38 5.07
C ARG A 89 15.14 -4.85 5.90
N PHE A 90 13.92 -4.71 5.38
CA PHE A 90 12.70 -4.91 6.17
C PHE A 90 11.97 -6.22 5.88
N GLY A 91 12.17 -6.83 4.72
CA GLY A 91 11.52 -8.08 4.35
C GLY A 91 10.13 -7.92 3.76
N PHE A 92 9.73 -6.69 3.39
CA PHE A 92 8.45 -6.41 2.72
C PHE A 92 8.59 -5.18 1.84
N ARG A 93 7.60 -4.98 0.96
CA ARG A 93 7.62 -3.87 0.01
C ARG A 93 7.35 -2.53 0.67
N PHE A 94 8.02 -1.50 0.16
CA PHE A 94 7.74 -0.11 0.50
C PHE A 94 6.38 0.29 -0.09
N VAL A 95 5.46 0.70 0.77
CA VAL A 95 4.15 1.22 0.37
C VAL A 95 4.01 2.64 0.90
N VAL A 96 3.67 3.56 0.01
CA VAL A 96 3.47 4.96 0.36
C VAL A 96 2.23 5.48 -0.37
N PHE A 97 1.47 6.34 0.30
CA PHE A 97 0.38 7.06 -0.34
C PHE A 97 0.99 8.19 -1.19
N VAL A 98 0.95 8.01 -2.52
CA VAL A 98 1.62 8.94 -3.45
C VAL A 98 1.03 10.35 -3.37
N ASN A 99 -0.29 10.45 -3.34
CA ASN A 99 -1.01 11.74 -3.17
C ASN A 99 -0.48 12.82 -4.12
N ARG A 100 -0.31 12.47 -5.40
CA ARG A 100 0.13 13.37 -6.49
C ARG A 100 1.53 13.95 -6.30
N ARG A 101 2.30 13.46 -5.32
CA ARG A 101 3.68 13.92 -5.15
C ARG A 101 4.55 13.45 -6.31
N PRO A 102 5.49 14.27 -6.79
CA PRO A 102 6.42 13.82 -7.82
C PRO A 102 7.35 12.73 -7.29
N LYS A 103 7.86 11.90 -8.20
CA LYS A 103 8.74 10.79 -7.82
C LYS A 103 10.01 11.24 -7.12
N SER A 104 10.52 12.44 -7.45
CA SER A 104 11.66 13.01 -6.74
C SER A 104 11.41 13.23 -5.25
N ASP A 105 10.18 13.60 -4.87
CA ASP A 105 9.81 13.72 -3.47
C ASP A 105 9.70 12.35 -2.80
N LEU A 106 9.22 11.35 -3.54
CA LEU A 106 9.11 9.98 -3.02
C LEU A 106 10.48 9.36 -2.76
N VAL A 107 11.50 9.72 -3.52
CA VAL A 107 12.89 9.32 -3.26
C VAL A 107 13.30 9.79 -1.86
N LYS A 108 13.03 11.04 -1.53
CA LYS A 108 13.37 11.59 -0.21
C LYS A 108 12.60 10.90 0.92
N VAL A 109 11.33 10.59 0.68
CA VAL A 109 10.51 9.87 1.65
C VAL A 109 11.09 8.48 1.90
N LEU A 110 11.42 7.76 0.85
CA LEU A 110 11.96 6.41 0.95
C LEU A 110 13.32 6.41 1.65
N GLN A 111 14.19 7.38 1.36
CA GLN A 111 15.47 7.53 2.06
C GLN A 111 15.28 7.73 3.55
N ALA A 112 14.32 8.56 3.95
CA ALA A 112 14.03 8.80 5.36
C ALA A 112 13.46 7.53 6.03
N ARG A 113 12.59 6.81 5.35
CA ARG A 113 11.95 5.62 5.89
C ARG A 113 12.92 4.45 6.04
N LEU A 114 13.98 4.40 5.23
CA LEU A 114 15.04 3.40 5.37
C LEU A 114 15.77 3.47 6.71
N ARG A 115 15.71 4.60 7.40
CA ARG A 115 16.40 4.82 8.67
C ARG A 115 15.58 4.41 9.89
N ARG A 116 14.33 4.02 9.69
CA ARG A 116 13.40 3.69 10.78
C ARG A 116 13.47 2.21 11.12
N SER A 117 12.76 1.81 12.18
CA SER A 117 12.73 0.40 12.57
C SER A 117 11.74 -0.39 11.70
N ARG A 118 11.90 -1.71 11.67
CA ARG A 118 10.98 -2.60 10.95
C ARG A 118 9.56 -2.44 11.47
N GLU A 119 9.39 -2.36 12.78
CA GLU A 119 8.08 -2.21 13.40
C GLU A 119 7.38 -0.91 12.98
N GLU A 120 8.12 0.20 13.02
CA GLU A 120 7.58 1.49 12.56
C GLU A 120 7.19 1.44 11.09
N GLU A 121 8.03 0.80 10.25
CA GLU A 121 7.77 0.72 8.81
C GLU A 121 6.61 -0.21 8.48
N LEU A 122 6.46 -1.30 9.23
CA LEU A 122 5.33 -2.19 9.05
C LEU A 122 4.00 -1.47 9.32
N GLN A 123 3.94 -0.70 10.41
CA GLN A 123 2.76 0.10 10.75
C GLN A 123 2.51 1.21 9.73
N GLU A 124 3.57 1.91 9.32
CA GLU A 124 3.46 3.01 8.35
C GLU A 124 2.95 2.52 7.00
N GLY A 125 3.47 1.39 6.54
CA GLY A 125 3.03 0.76 5.29
C GLY A 125 1.55 0.39 5.33
N LEU A 126 1.09 -0.19 6.43
CA LEU A 126 -0.32 -0.56 6.58
C LEU A 126 -1.24 0.66 6.63
N ARG A 127 -0.80 1.74 7.27
CA ARG A 127 -1.56 3.01 7.23
C ARG A 127 -1.65 3.55 5.81
N ALA A 128 -0.56 3.45 5.05
CA ALA A 128 -0.54 3.88 3.65
C ALA A 128 -1.53 3.06 2.81
N ILE A 129 -1.61 1.75 3.05
CA ILE A 129 -2.58 0.88 2.37
C ILE A 129 -4.01 1.36 2.59
N VAL A 130 -4.35 1.69 3.82
CA VAL A 130 -5.70 2.19 4.13
C VAL A 130 -5.94 3.56 3.49
N ALA A 131 -4.95 4.45 3.50
CA ALA A 131 -5.07 5.76 2.85
C ALA A 131 -5.30 5.62 1.34
N ILE A 132 -4.57 4.72 0.69
CA ILE A 132 -4.74 4.42 -0.73
C ILE A 132 -6.14 3.86 -1.00
N ALA A 133 -6.58 2.92 -0.18
CA ALA A 133 -7.91 2.32 -0.32
C ALA A 133 -9.01 3.36 -0.14
N GLU A 134 -8.86 4.25 0.83
CA GLU A 134 -9.82 5.33 1.08
C GLU A 134 -9.97 6.22 -0.15
N GLU A 135 -8.87 6.64 -0.75
CA GLU A 135 -8.91 7.47 -1.95
C GLU A 135 -9.58 6.73 -3.11
N ARG A 136 -9.25 5.47 -3.33
CA ARG A 136 -9.83 4.66 -4.40
C ARG A 136 -11.34 4.48 -4.22
N LEU A 137 -11.79 4.27 -2.99
CA LEU A 137 -13.21 4.07 -2.68
C LEU A 137 -14.03 5.36 -2.80
N ARG A 138 -13.38 6.52 -2.70
CA ARG A 138 -14.03 7.82 -2.84
C ARG A 138 -14.05 8.35 -4.28
N SER A 139 -13.27 7.77 -5.16
CA SER A 139 -13.18 8.23 -6.55
C SER A 139 -14.23 7.59 -7.47
#